data_c192ac828c34b9d1b95670df33f270ab
#
_entry.id   c192ac828c34b9d1b95670df33f270ab
#
_cell.length_a   1.000
_cell.length_b   1.000
_cell.length_c   1.000
_cell.angle_alpha   90.00
_cell.angle_beta   90.00
_cell.angle_gamma   90.00
#
_symmetry.space_group_name_H-M   'P 1'
#
loop_
_entity.id
_entity.type
_entity.pdbx_description
1 polymer ?
#
loop_
_entity_poly.entity_id
_entity_poly.type
_entity_poly.pdbx_seq_one_letter_code
_entity_poly.pdbx_strand_id
1 'polypeptide(L)'
;LIILFIMPLVLVITVTLIQDSTFKTISDNKIPILLVDKDQGSVSKTVFDNLEKSKLFSVITQIDNQPITEEIARENVYKGKFQLAIVIPENLSSDLQAKIDQNVEKIVSSLGLTDSVPQNEKRIVKEKEVKLYFDPAVQMSFKNAVMSSIDKMISQIETKSIYTTFQNQLGEGDTQFEQKSFITFKEIIPKINNKEIRPNSVQHNVPAWTLFAIFFIVIPLSINIVKEKSQGTFV
;
A
#
# COMPACT_ATOMS: atom_id res chain seq x y z
N LEU A 1 38.68 3.08 30.33
CA LEU A 1 38.94 2.96 28.89
C LEU A 1 38.09 1.84 28.26
N ILE A 2 38.08 0.63 28.83
CA ILE A 2 37.34 -0.54 28.30
C ILE A 2 35.85 -0.28 28.17
N ILE A 3 35.19 0.34 29.17
CA ILE A 3 33.77 0.65 29.18
C ILE A 3 33.38 1.58 28.00
N LEU A 4 34.30 2.49 27.64
CA LEU A 4 34.08 3.48 26.59
C LEU A 4 33.98 2.86 25.19
N PHE A 5 34.61 1.69 24.97
CA PHE A 5 34.50 0.92 23.73
C PHE A 5 33.37 -0.10 23.77
N ILE A 6 33.10 -0.71 24.94
CA ILE A 6 32.09 -1.75 25.08
C ILE A 6 30.70 -1.14 24.91
N MET A 7 30.43 0.04 25.48
CA MET A 7 29.08 0.65 25.42
C MET A 7 28.61 0.95 24.01
N PRO A 8 29.37 1.61 23.12
CA PRO A 8 28.95 1.80 21.74
C PRO A 8 28.75 0.49 20.96
N LEU A 9 29.59 -0.51 21.21
CA LEU A 9 29.50 -1.81 20.56
C LEU A 9 28.22 -2.56 20.95
N VAL A 10 27.88 -2.57 22.25
CA VAL A 10 26.62 -3.14 22.75
C VAL A 10 25.43 -2.40 22.16
N LEU A 11 25.49 -1.07 22.06
CA LEU A 11 24.44 -0.25 21.49
C LEU A 11 24.23 -0.62 20.02
N VAL A 12 25.27 -0.69 19.19
CA VAL A 12 25.17 -1.07 17.77
C VAL A 12 24.55 -2.46 17.61
N ILE A 13 25.01 -3.45 18.40
CA ILE A 13 24.47 -4.82 18.35
C ILE A 13 22.98 -4.82 18.73
N THR A 14 22.63 -4.17 19.85
CA THR A 14 21.25 -4.15 20.35
C THR A 14 20.30 -3.49 19.37
N VAL A 15 20.66 -2.31 18.84
CA VAL A 15 19.83 -1.60 17.86
C VAL A 15 19.69 -2.40 16.57
N THR A 16 20.76 -3.03 16.10
CA THR A 16 20.75 -3.87 14.91
C THR A 16 19.81 -5.07 15.07
N LEU A 17 19.84 -5.75 16.22
CA LEU A 17 18.96 -6.88 16.50
C LEU A 17 17.49 -6.47 16.59
N ILE A 18 17.19 -5.33 17.22
CA ILE A 18 15.83 -4.79 17.31
C ILE A 18 15.32 -4.44 15.91
N GLN A 19 16.13 -3.78 15.09
CA GLN A 19 15.74 -3.39 13.73
C GLN A 19 15.52 -4.62 12.83
N ASP A 20 16.37 -5.64 12.90
CA ASP A 20 16.20 -6.88 12.13
C ASP A 20 14.92 -7.62 12.53
N SER A 21 14.64 -7.71 13.84
CA SER A 21 13.39 -8.31 14.34
C SER A 21 12.16 -7.54 13.87
N THR A 22 12.19 -6.20 13.97
CA THR A 22 11.07 -5.35 13.52
C THR A 22 10.84 -5.47 12.01
N PHE A 23 11.92 -5.49 11.22
CA PHE A 23 11.83 -5.61 9.76
C PHE A 23 11.24 -6.96 9.34
N LYS A 24 11.66 -8.07 9.96
CA LYS A 24 11.09 -9.40 9.72
C LYS A 24 9.61 -9.45 10.08
N THR A 25 9.23 -8.89 11.23
CA THR A 25 7.84 -8.86 11.68
C THR A 25 6.94 -8.09 10.70
N ILE A 26 7.41 -6.98 10.14
CA ILE A 26 6.66 -6.19 9.15
C ILE A 26 6.60 -6.91 7.80
N SER A 27 7.69 -7.60 7.41
CA SER A 27 7.77 -8.31 6.12
C SER A 27 6.95 -9.59 6.08
N ASP A 28 6.81 -10.28 7.21
CA ASP A 28 6.18 -11.61 7.28
C ASP A 28 4.69 -11.55 7.69
N ASN A 29 4.24 -10.43 8.29
CA ASN A 29 2.86 -10.28 8.72
C ASN A 29 2.08 -9.38 7.76
N LYS A 30 0.96 -9.92 7.26
CA LYS A 30 -0.01 -9.11 6.52
C LYS A 30 -0.61 -8.03 7.40
N ILE A 31 -0.77 -6.83 6.86
CA ILE A 31 -1.38 -5.71 7.57
C ILE A 31 -2.89 -5.96 7.69
N PRO A 32 -3.45 -6.08 8.90
CA PRO A 32 -4.88 -6.26 9.07
C PRO A 32 -5.62 -4.96 8.71
N ILE A 33 -6.56 -5.05 7.78
CA ILE A 33 -7.40 -3.94 7.35
C ILE A 33 -8.88 -4.29 7.49
N LEU A 34 -9.68 -3.29 7.83
CA LEU A 34 -11.13 -3.45 7.90
C LEU A 34 -11.76 -3.13 6.54
N LEU A 35 -12.69 -3.97 6.09
CA LEU A 35 -13.47 -3.71 4.88
C LEU A 35 -14.96 -3.70 5.24
N VAL A 36 -15.60 -2.57 4.95
CA VAL A 36 -17.05 -2.40 5.06
C VAL A 36 -17.62 -2.35 3.65
N ASP A 37 -18.29 -3.42 3.24
CA ASP A 37 -18.91 -3.52 1.93
C ASP A 37 -20.43 -3.24 2.05
N LYS A 38 -20.84 -2.05 1.56
CA LYS A 38 -22.27 -1.68 1.48
C LYS A 38 -22.84 -1.94 0.06
N ASP A 39 -21.97 -2.22 -0.92
CA ASP A 39 -22.35 -2.44 -2.31
C ASP A 39 -22.82 -3.87 -2.57
N GLN A 40 -22.11 -4.85 -1.99
CA GLN A 40 -22.32 -6.30 -2.20
C GLN A 40 -22.37 -6.70 -3.69
N GLY A 41 -21.74 -5.90 -4.54
CA GLY A 41 -21.76 -6.05 -5.99
C GLY A 41 -20.47 -6.65 -6.58
N SER A 42 -20.38 -6.61 -7.92
CA SER A 42 -19.22 -7.14 -8.64
C SER A 42 -17.93 -6.34 -8.40
N VAL A 43 -18.05 -5.03 -8.23
CA VAL A 43 -16.92 -4.13 -7.97
C VAL A 43 -16.35 -4.40 -6.59
N SER A 44 -17.21 -4.42 -5.57
CA SER A 44 -16.77 -4.69 -4.18
C SER A 44 -16.13 -6.07 -4.04
N LYS A 45 -16.70 -7.09 -4.69
CA LYS A 45 -16.12 -8.42 -4.73
C LYS A 45 -14.74 -8.44 -5.38
N THR A 46 -14.58 -7.73 -6.50
CA THR A 46 -13.28 -7.65 -7.19
C THR A 46 -12.24 -6.92 -6.34
N VAL A 47 -12.63 -5.84 -5.65
CA VAL A 47 -11.75 -5.13 -4.70
C VAL A 47 -11.34 -6.06 -3.55
N PHE A 48 -12.30 -6.77 -2.94
CA PHE A 48 -12.02 -7.75 -1.89
C PHE A 48 -11.02 -8.81 -2.35
N ASP A 49 -11.29 -9.46 -3.49
CA ASP A 49 -10.45 -10.52 -4.07
C ASP A 49 -9.01 -10.03 -4.34
N ASN A 50 -8.87 -8.80 -4.85
CA ASN A 50 -7.55 -8.21 -5.13
C ASN A 50 -6.79 -7.88 -3.85
N LEU A 51 -7.47 -7.36 -2.83
CA LEU A 51 -6.87 -7.08 -1.52
C LEU A 51 -6.43 -8.37 -0.84
N GLU A 52 -7.25 -9.42 -0.89
CA GLU A 52 -6.95 -10.71 -0.28
C GLU A 52 -5.80 -11.46 -0.98
N LYS A 53 -5.76 -11.41 -2.32
CA LYS A 53 -4.64 -11.93 -3.13
C LYS A 53 -3.35 -11.16 -2.93
N SER A 54 -3.45 -9.92 -2.45
CA SER A 54 -2.28 -9.14 -2.06
C SER A 54 -1.56 -9.81 -0.91
N LYS A 55 -0.24 -9.96 -1.03
CA LYS A 55 0.58 -10.47 0.09
C LYS A 55 0.71 -9.46 1.24
N LEU A 56 0.23 -8.22 1.03
CA LEU A 56 0.42 -7.11 1.95
C LEU A 56 -0.69 -7.01 3.00
N PHE A 57 -1.93 -7.40 2.64
CA PHE A 57 -3.10 -7.17 3.50
C PHE A 57 -3.78 -8.44 3.95
N SER A 58 -4.37 -8.39 5.13
CA SER A 58 -5.33 -9.36 5.66
C SER A 58 -6.67 -8.64 5.83
N VAL A 59 -7.65 -9.01 5.01
CA VAL A 59 -8.96 -8.32 4.99
C VAL A 59 -9.87 -8.90 6.06
N ILE A 60 -10.42 -8.02 6.91
CA ILE A 60 -11.33 -8.36 7.99
C ILE A 60 -12.67 -7.68 7.71
N THR A 61 -13.71 -8.48 7.56
CA THR A 61 -15.10 -8.03 7.29
C THR A 61 -16.02 -8.18 8.48
N GLN A 62 -15.57 -8.89 9.53
CA GLN A 62 -16.36 -9.16 10.73
C GLN A 62 -15.49 -9.00 11.98
N ILE A 63 -16.07 -8.46 13.04
CA ILE A 63 -15.50 -8.42 14.40
C ILE A 63 -16.51 -9.11 15.33
N ASP A 64 -16.04 -10.03 16.17
CA ASP A 64 -16.88 -10.81 17.10
C ASP A 64 -18.08 -11.50 16.42
N ASN A 65 -17.87 -12.06 15.22
CA ASN A 65 -18.89 -12.69 14.37
C ASN A 65 -20.03 -11.74 13.92
N GLN A 66 -19.83 -10.43 14.01
CA GLN A 66 -20.78 -9.43 13.52
C GLN A 66 -20.17 -8.66 12.33
N PRO A 67 -20.95 -8.36 11.29
CA PRO A 67 -20.49 -7.55 10.17
C PRO A 67 -20.08 -6.16 10.67
N ILE A 68 -18.99 -5.64 10.12
CA ILE A 68 -18.44 -4.35 10.54
C ILE A 68 -19.26 -3.23 9.92
N THR A 69 -19.77 -2.31 10.75
CA THR A 69 -20.36 -1.05 10.26
C THR A 69 -19.29 0.01 10.07
N GLU A 70 -19.62 1.07 9.31
CA GLU A 70 -18.71 2.20 9.08
C GLU A 70 -18.28 2.86 10.39
N GLU A 71 -19.20 2.98 11.35
CA GLU A 71 -18.95 3.57 12.67
C GLU A 71 -17.94 2.73 13.47
N ILE A 72 -18.14 1.40 13.50
CA ILE A 72 -17.24 0.46 14.18
C ILE A 72 -15.86 0.48 13.53
N ALA A 73 -15.79 0.49 12.20
CA ALA A 73 -14.54 0.54 11.46
C ALA A 73 -13.76 1.81 11.77
N ARG A 74 -14.43 2.97 11.70
CA ARG A 74 -13.86 4.27 12.02
C ARG A 74 -13.32 4.33 13.45
N GLU A 75 -14.12 3.86 14.42
CA GLU A 75 -13.73 3.89 15.82
C GLU A 75 -12.50 3.01 16.10
N ASN A 76 -12.45 1.80 15.54
CA ASN A 76 -11.32 0.90 15.74
C ASN A 76 -10.02 1.43 15.08
N VAL A 77 -10.11 2.10 13.96
CA VAL A 77 -8.97 2.79 13.32
C VAL A 77 -8.54 3.98 14.18
N TYR A 78 -9.47 4.81 14.66
CA TYR A 78 -9.15 5.95 15.51
C TYR A 78 -8.50 5.55 16.86
N LYS A 79 -8.84 4.37 17.38
CA LYS A 79 -8.22 3.79 18.58
C LYS A 79 -6.86 3.12 18.30
N GLY A 80 -6.38 3.15 17.06
CA GLY A 80 -5.10 2.54 16.67
C GLY A 80 -5.09 1.01 16.67
N LYS A 81 -6.27 0.36 16.72
CA LYS A 81 -6.36 -1.12 16.64
C LYS A 81 -6.10 -1.63 15.22
N PHE A 82 -6.45 -0.84 14.21
CA PHE A 82 -6.24 -1.12 12.80
C PHE A 82 -5.68 0.11 12.11
N GLN A 83 -4.77 -0.10 11.16
CA GLN A 83 -4.12 0.99 10.43
C GLN A 83 -4.99 1.60 9.35
N LEU A 84 -5.94 0.82 8.81
CA LEU A 84 -6.77 1.19 7.66
C LEU A 84 -8.15 0.56 7.76
N ALA A 85 -9.18 1.34 7.41
CA ALA A 85 -10.49 0.81 7.05
C ALA A 85 -10.91 1.36 5.68
N ILE A 86 -11.48 0.50 4.86
CA ILE A 86 -12.01 0.80 3.53
C ILE A 86 -13.53 0.65 3.60
N VAL A 87 -14.26 1.66 3.17
CA VAL A 87 -15.72 1.62 3.11
C VAL A 87 -16.16 1.79 1.67
N ILE A 88 -16.76 0.75 1.11
CA ILE A 88 -17.33 0.74 -0.23
C ILE A 88 -18.78 1.22 -0.13
N PRO A 89 -19.17 2.29 -0.86
CA PRO A 89 -20.51 2.85 -0.78
C PRO A 89 -21.56 1.95 -1.43
N GLU A 90 -22.82 2.14 -1.05
CA GLU A 90 -23.97 1.43 -1.61
C GLU A 90 -24.12 1.68 -3.12
N ASN A 91 -24.56 0.66 -3.84
CA ASN A 91 -24.85 0.72 -5.29
C ASN A 91 -23.66 1.15 -6.16
N LEU A 92 -22.42 0.97 -5.70
CA LEU A 92 -21.22 1.33 -6.48
C LEU A 92 -21.19 0.56 -7.80
N SER A 93 -21.43 -0.76 -7.76
CA SER A 93 -21.39 -1.62 -8.95
C SER A 93 -22.48 -1.26 -9.96
N SER A 94 -23.70 -1.01 -9.51
CA SER A 94 -24.84 -0.69 -10.40
C SER A 94 -24.70 0.71 -11.00
N ASP A 95 -24.22 1.68 -10.23
CA ASP A 95 -24.04 3.05 -10.69
C ASP A 95 -22.84 3.16 -11.65
N LEU A 96 -21.76 2.42 -11.37
CA LEU A 96 -20.64 2.33 -12.31
C LEU A 96 -21.08 1.73 -13.65
N GLN A 97 -21.81 0.61 -13.62
CA GLN A 97 -22.31 -0.02 -14.85
C GLN A 97 -23.22 0.93 -15.63
N ALA A 98 -24.17 1.57 -14.96
CA ALA A 98 -25.05 2.54 -15.61
C ALA A 98 -24.29 3.73 -16.24
N LYS A 99 -23.23 4.20 -15.60
CA LYS A 99 -22.35 5.26 -16.13
C LYS A 99 -21.59 4.79 -17.36
N ILE A 100 -21.09 3.57 -17.32
CA ILE A 100 -20.36 2.96 -18.45
C ILE A 100 -21.30 2.75 -19.62
N ASP A 101 -22.49 2.18 -19.40
CA ASP A 101 -23.49 1.95 -20.44
C ASP A 101 -23.86 3.26 -21.15
N GLN A 102 -24.11 4.34 -20.39
CA GLN A 102 -24.39 5.67 -20.95
C GLN A 102 -23.22 6.23 -21.77
N ASN A 103 -21.98 6.02 -21.33
CA ASN A 103 -20.82 6.52 -22.06
C ASN A 103 -20.56 5.72 -23.33
N VAL A 104 -20.67 4.40 -23.26
CA VAL A 104 -20.50 3.50 -24.43
C VAL A 104 -21.59 3.76 -25.46
N GLU A 105 -22.85 3.86 -25.03
CA GLU A 105 -24.00 4.19 -25.93
C GLU A 105 -23.77 5.51 -26.68
N LYS A 106 -23.27 6.56 -25.99
CA LYS A 106 -22.91 7.83 -26.63
C LYS A 106 -21.83 7.68 -27.69
N ILE A 107 -20.77 6.87 -27.40
CA ILE A 107 -19.69 6.64 -28.34
C ILE A 107 -20.20 5.87 -29.57
N VAL A 108 -20.93 4.77 -29.36
CA VAL A 108 -21.42 3.91 -30.41
C VAL A 108 -22.41 4.69 -31.30
N SER A 109 -23.31 5.50 -30.71
CA SER A 109 -24.21 6.38 -31.44
C SER A 109 -23.46 7.46 -32.24
N SER A 110 -22.42 8.04 -31.70
CA SER A 110 -21.59 9.04 -32.39
C SER A 110 -20.84 8.47 -33.60
N LEU A 111 -20.57 7.16 -33.58
CA LEU A 111 -19.96 6.42 -34.69
C LEU A 111 -20.96 5.95 -35.75
N GLY A 112 -22.27 6.17 -35.54
CA GLY A 112 -23.31 5.73 -36.46
C GLY A 112 -23.51 4.21 -36.52
N LEU A 113 -23.06 3.49 -35.48
CA LEU A 113 -23.13 2.04 -35.41
C LEU A 113 -24.45 1.50 -34.84
N THR A 114 -25.36 2.39 -34.41
CA THR A 114 -26.69 2.04 -33.94
C THR A 114 -27.74 2.99 -34.56
N ASP A 115 -28.81 2.42 -35.13
CA ASP A 115 -30.00 3.16 -35.58
C ASP A 115 -30.94 3.57 -34.43
N SER A 116 -30.56 3.21 -33.19
CA SER A 116 -31.40 3.43 -32.02
C SER A 116 -31.15 4.82 -31.41
N VAL A 117 -32.17 5.65 -31.44
CA VAL A 117 -32.24 6.87 -30.62
C VAL A 117 -32.12 6.42 -29.15
N PRO A 118 -31.21 7.03 -28.33
CA PRO A 118 -31.07 6.65 -26.95
C PRO A 118 -32.40 6.78 -26.19
N GLN A 119 -33.06 5.65 -25.91
CA GLN A 119 -34.34 5.59 -25.18
C GLN A 119 -34.17 5.51 -23.67
N ASN A 120 -32.94 5.40 -23.18
CA ASN A 120 -32.75 5.32 -21.73
C ASN A 120 -32.91 6.71 -21.11
N GLU A 121 -33.93 6.86 -20.27
CA GLU A 121 -34.08 7.97 -19.36
C GLU A 121 -32.73 8.23 -18.70
N LYS A 122 -32.24 9.45 -18.82
CA LYS A 122 -30.95 9.88 -18.26
C LYS A 122 -30.98 9.73 -16.74
N ARG A 123 -30.72 8.50 -16.25
CA ARG A 123 -30.47 8.30 -14.84
C ARG A 123 -29.24 9.13 -14.48
N ILE A 124 -29.43 10.15 -13.68
CA ILE A 124 -28.33 10.98 -13.17
C ILE A 124 -27.56 10.11 -12.18
N VAL A 125 -26.45 9.53 -12.64
CA VAL A 125 -25.53 8.77 -11.79
C VAL A 125 -24.64 9.77 -11.09
N LYS A 126 -24.76 9.86 -9.77
CA LYS A 126 -23.88 10.68 -8.95
C LYS A 126 -22.53 9.97 -8.74
N GLU A 127 -21.48 10.75 -8.67
CA GLU A 127 -20.16 10.23 -8.31
C GLU A 127 -20.22 9.55 -6.94
N LYS A 128 -19.49 8.45 -6.81
CA LYS A 128 -19.39 7.67 -5.58
C LYS A 128 -17.98 7.81 -5.00
N GLU A 129 -17.90 7.87 -3.71
CA GLU A 129 -16.65 7.98 -2.97
C GLU A 129 -16.39 6.72 -2.16
N VAL A 130 -15.29 6.04 -2.43
CA VAL A 130 -14.74 5.00 -1.54
C VAL A 130 -14.01 5.71 -0.41
N LYS A 131 -14.48 5.53 0.83
CA LYS A 131 -13.87 6.20 1.99
C LYS A 131 -12.76 5.38 2.58
N LEU A 132 -11.63 6.03 2.84
CA LEU A 132 -10.46 5.44 3.46
C LEU A 132 -10.22 6.10 4.82
N TYR A 133 -10.33 5.34 5.88
CA TYR A 133 -10.02 5.79 7.23
C TYR A 133 -8.65 5.28 7.63
N PHE A 134 -7.74 6.17 7.95
CA PHE A 134 -6.39 5.85 8.38
C PHE A 134 -6.21 6.19 9.86
N ASP A 135 -5.47 5.34 10.57
CA ASP A 135 -4.97 5.68 11.90
C ASP A 135 -4.14 6.97 11.80
N PRO A 136 -4.38 7.96 12.68
CA PRO A 136 -3.63 9.22 12.70
C PRO A 136 -2.10 9.03 12.77
N ALA A 137 -1.61 7.97 13.43
CA ALA A 137 -0.18 7.69 13.59
C ALA A 137 0.47 7.10 12.33
N VAL A 138 -0.30 6.70 11.33
CA VAL A 138 0.22 6.11 10.08
C VAL A 138 0.96 7.15 9.24
N GLN A 139 2.14 6.76 8.76
CA GLN A 139 2.98 7.61 7.93
C GLN A 139 2.31 8.00 6.60
N MET A 140 2.59 9.21 6.13
CA MET A 140 2.03 9.72 4.87
C MET A 140 2.42 8.87 3.65
N SER A 141 3.63 8.31 3.64
CA SER A 141 4.09 7.40 2.57
C SER A 141 3.21 6.16 2.44
N PHE A 142 2.80 5.57 3.57
CA PHE A 142 1.87 4.44 3.57
C PHE A 142 0.48 4.86 3.06
N LYS A 143 -0.07 5.99 3.53
CA LYS A 143 -1.35 6.53 3.05
C LYS A 143 -1.35 6.69 1.54
N ASN A 144 -0.31 7.33 1.01
CA ASN A 144 -0.17 7.56 -0.43
C ASN A 144 -0.04 6.24 -1.22
N ALA A 145 0.72 5.27 -0.71
CA ALA A 145 0.87 3.97 -1.34
C ALA A 145 -0.45 3.19 -1.41
N VAL A 146 -1.22 3.20 -0.32
CA VAL A 146 -2.56 2.58 -0.26
C VAL A 146 -3.52 3.28 -1.21
N MET A 147 -3.61 4.61 -1.17
CA MET A 147 -4.48 5.39 -2.06
C MET A 147 -4.17 5.11 -3.53
N SER A 148 -2.90 5.15 -3.93
CA SER A 148 -2.47 4.82 -5.31
C SER A 148 -2.79 3.38 -5.70
N SER A 149 -2.67 2.43 -4.77
CA SER A 149 -3.00 1.03 -5.03
C SER A 149 -4.49 0.82 -5.26
N ILE A 150 -5.34 1.45 -4.45
CA ILE A 150 -6.81 1.38 -4.59
C ILE A 150 -7.26 2.10 -5.86
N ASP A 151 -6.74 3.29 -6.13
CA ASP A 151 -7.01 4.04 -7.36
C ASP A 151 -6.68 3.20 -8.60
N LYS A 152 -5.51 2.57 -8.63
CA LYS A 152 -5.13 1.65 -9.70
C LYS A 152 -6.10 0.48 -9.85
N MET A 153 -6.54 -0.13 -8.74
CA MET A 153 -7.52 -1.23 -8.79
C MET A 153 -8.85 -0.77 -9.37
N ILE A 154 -9.37 0.38 -8.93
CA ILE A 154 -10.63 0.94 -9.43
C ILE A 154 -10.51 1.25 -10.91
N SER A 155 -9.45 1.93 -11.34
CA SER A 155 -9.19 2.24 -12.75
C SER A 155 -9.11 0.99 -13.63
N GLN A 156 -8.55 -0.11 -13.13
CA GLN A 156 -8.53 -1.39 -13.84
C GLN A 156 -9.93 -1.99 -13.98
N ILE A 157 -10.77 -1.91 -12.93
CA ILE A 157 -12.16 -2.38 -12.97
C ILE A 157 -12.96 -1.56 -13.96
N GLU A 158 -12.86 -0.23 -13.92
CA GLU A 158 -13.53 0.67 -14.85
C GLU A 158 -13.14 0.40 -16.31
N THR A 159 -11.84 0.31 -16.58
CA THR A 159 -11.32 0.03 -17.93
C THR A 159 -11.85 -1.31 -18.47
N LYS A 160 -11.82 -2.36 -17.64
CA LYS A 160 -12.34 -3.67 -18.02
C LYS A 160 -13.84 -3.61 -18.30
N SER A 161 -14.59 -2.93 -17.45
CA SER A 161 -16.05 -2.82 -17.61
C SER A 161 -16.42 -2.02 -18.87
N ILE A 162 -15.72 -0.92 -19.15
CA ILE A 162 -15.91 -0.15 -20.39
C ILE A 162 -15.66 -1.03 -21.62
N TYR A 163 -14.54 -1.75 -21.62
CA TYR A 163 -14.19 -2.61 -22.76
C TYR A 163 -15.22 -3.74 -22.97
N THR A 164 -15.63 -4.41 -21.89
CA THR A 164 -16.61 -5.49 -21.96
C THR A 164 -17.97 -4.97 -22.45
N THR A 165 -18.42 -3.82 -21.96
CA THR A 165 -19.68 -3.20 -22.41
C THR A 165 -19.60 -2.81 -23.89
N PHE A 166 -18.49 -2.26 -24.33
CA PHE A 166 -18.26 -1.88 -25.71
C PHE A 166 -18.32 -3.11 -26.66
N GLN A 167 -17.64 -4.20 -26.29
CA GLN A 167 -17.69 -5.45 -27.05
C GLN A 167 -19.12 -6.02 -27.14
N ASN A 168 -19.85 -6.02 -26.04
CA ASN A 168 -21.23 -6.52 -26.01
C ASN A 168 -22.16 -5.71 -26.92
N GLN A 169 -21.95 -4.40 -27.05
CA GLN A 169 -22.76 -3.54 -27.92
C GLN A 169 -22.41 -3.68 -29.40
N LEU A 170 -21.18 -4.01 -29.75
CA LEU A 170 -20.75 -4.22 -31.14
C LEU A 170 -21.06 -5.62 -31.66
N GLY A 171 -21.56 -6.53 -30.82
CA GLY A 171 -21.92 -7.89 -31.24
C GLY A 171 -20.73 -8.82 -31.49
N GLU A 172 -19.53 -8.44 -31.15
CA GLU A 172 -18.32 -9.27 -31.18
C GLU A 172 -18.18 -10.09 -29.88
N GLY A 173 -19.05 -11.09 -29.72
CA GLY A 173 -19.34 -11.76 -28.46
C GLY A 173 -18.30 -12.74 -27.92
N ASP A 174 -17.08 -12.87 -28.44
CA ASP A 174 -16.17 -13.92 -27.95
C ASP A 174 -14.67 -13.55 -27.85
N THR A 175 -14.30 -12.32 -28.06
CA THR A 175 -12.91 -11.88 -27.82
C THR A 175 -12.76 -11.52 -26.35
N GLN A 176 -12.19 -12.44 -25.57
CA GLN A 176 -11.84 -12.15 -24.18
C GLN A 176 -10.83 -11.01 -24.10
N PHE A 177 -11.18 -9.94 -23.39
CA PHE A 177 -10.24 -8.89 -23.06
C PHE A 177 -9.07 -9.47 -22.26
N GLU A 178 -7.92 -9.60 -22.92
CA GLU A 178 -6.69 -9.99 -22.23
C GLU A 178 -6.23 -8.83 -21.35
N GLN A 179 -6.54 -8.91 -20.05
CA GLN A 179 -6.08 -7.95 -19.04
C GLN A 179 -4.58 -8.08 -18.74
N LYS A 180 -3.82 -8.73 -19.65
CA LYS A 180 -2.38 -8.87 -19.48
C LYS A 180 -1.70 -7.56 -19.80
N SER A 181 -1.07 -6.98 -18.79
CA SER A 181 -0.33 -5.73 -18.96
C SER A 181 0.75 -5.91 -20.03
N PHE A 182 0.65 -5.18 -21.15
CA PHE A 182 1.66 -5.20 -22.21
C PHE A 182 3.01 -4.68 -21.71
N ILE A 183 2.97 -3.73 -20.77
CA ILE A 183 4.16 -3.17 -20.13
C ILE A 183 4.28 -3.78 -18.73
N THR A 184 5.35 -4.51 -18.49
CA THR A 184 5.69 -5.03 -17.16
C THR A 184 6.96 -4.36 -16.65
N PHE A 185 6.93 -3.92 -15.39
CA PHE A 185 8.12 -3.40 -14.72
C PHE A 185 8.84 -4.59 -14.08
N LYS A 186 10.11 -4.77 -14.47
CA LYS A 186 10.99 -5.76 -13.86
C LYS A 186 12.07 -5.02 -13.08
N GLU A 187 12.09 -5.22 -11.78
CA GLU A 187 13.21 -4.76 -10.97
C GLU A 187 14.48 -5.52 -11.37
N ILE A 188 15.51 -4.77 -11.78
CA ILE A 188 16.83 -5.34 -12.09
C ILE A 188 17.74 -5.06 -10.90
N ILE A 189 18.05 -6.09 -10.16
CA ILE A 189 18.97 -6.00 -9.03
C ILE A 189 20.39 -6.22 -9.55
N PRO A 190 21.35 -5.32 -9.20
CA PRO A 190 22.74 -5.51 -9.56
C PRO A 190 23.28 -6.84 -9.04
N LYS A 191 23.99 -7.58 -9.88
CA LYS A 191 24.65 -8.83 -9.50
C LYS A 191 26.16 -8.61 -9.46
N ILE A 192 26.80 -8.98 -8.36
CA ILE A 192 28.27 -9.12 -8.28
C ILE A 192 28.56 -10.61 -8.14
N ASN A 193 29.43 -11.12 -9.00
CA ASN A 193 29.79 -12.56 -9.03
C ASN A 193 28.58 -13.50 -9.10
N ASN A 194 27.58 -13.19 -9.95
CA ASN A 194 26.34 -13.92 -10.12
C ASN A 194 25.42 -14.00 -8.87
N LYS A 195 25.72 -13.27 -7.78
CA LYS A 195 24.85 -13.19 -6.61
C LYS A 195 24.11 -11.85 -6.60
N GLU A 196 22.80 -11.89 -6.36
CA GLU A 196 21.99 -10.70 -6.17
C GLU A 196 22.40 -9.99 -4.88
N ILE A 197 22.71 -8.69 -4.98
CA ILE A 197 23.03 -7.87 -3.83
C ILE A 197 21.75 -7.17 -3.38
N ARG A 198 21.09 -7.75 -2.41
CA ARG A 198 20.01 -7.08 -1.66
C ARG A 198 20.54 -6.74 -0.28
N PRO A 199 20.89 -5.48 -0.02
CA PRO A 199 21.24 -5.09 1.33
C PRO A 199 20.08 -5.41 2.27
N ASN A 200 20.33 -6.19 3.31
CA ASN A 200 19.34 -6.38 4.36
C ASN A 200 19.34 -5.13 5.29
N SER A 201 18.36 -5.04 6.20
CA SER A 201 18.24 -3.91 7.10
C SER A 201 19.51 -3.70 7.95
N VAL A 202 20.18 -4.79 8.32
CA VAL A 202 21.44 -4.77 9.06
C VAL A 202 22.54 -4.11 8.23
N GLN A 203 22.73 -4.55 6.97
CA GLN A 203 23.75 -3.99 6.07
C GLN A 203 23.51 -2.52 5.74
N HIS A 204 22.24 -2.08 5.74
CA HIS A 204 21.90 -0.68 5.50
C HIS A 204 22.17 0.20 6.73
N ASN A 205 21.86 -0.29 7.92
CA ASN A 205 21.89 0.52 9.14
C ASN A 205 23.24 0.46 9.90
N VAL A 206 23.94 -0.67 9.83
CA VAL A 206 25.24 -0.84 10.54
C VAL A 206 26.24 0.27 10.22
N PRO A 207 26.46 0.71 8.96
CA PRO A 207 27.39 1.80 8.67
C PRO A 207 27.03 3.11 9.38
N ALA A 208 25.75 3.48 9.43
CA ALA A 208 25.29 4.69 10.10
C ALA A 208 25.52 4.62 11.62
N TRP A 209 25.18 3.50 12.24
CA TRP A 209 25.39 3.29 13.67
C TRP A 209 26.88 3.17 14.04
N THR A 210 27.70 2.61 13.15
CA THR A 210 29.14 2.56 13.33
C THR A 210 29.74 3.97 13.33
N LEU A 211 29.31 4.81 12.38
CA LEU A 211 29.75 6.20 12.32
C LEU A 211 29.34 6.98 13.59
N PHE A 212 28.12 6.78 14.06
CA PHE A 212 27.64 7.34 15.32
C PHE A 212 28.48 6.88 16.52
N ALA A 213 28.79 5.58 16.60
CA ALA A 213 29.66 5.03 17.67
C ALA A 213 31.04 5.64 17.65
N ILE A 214 31.65 5.91 16.49
CA ILE A 214 32.96 6.59 16.37
C ILE A 214 32.90 7.98 17.01
N PHE A 215 31.86 8.77 16.77
CA PHE A 215 31.72 10.08 17.41
C PHE A 215 31.63 9.99 18.92
N PHE A 216 30.94 8.98 19.45
CA PHE A 216 30.85 8.74 20.91
C PHE A 216 32.19 8.41 21.53
N ILE A 217 33.09 7.76 20.80
CA ILE A 217 34.45 7.43 21.28
C ILE A 217 35.39 8.64 21.16
N VAL A 218 35.30 9.40 20.07
CA VAL A 218 36.19 10.51 19.77
C VAL A 218 36.08 11.63 20.80
N ILE A 219 34.87 11.97 21.24
CA ILE A 219 34.66 13.07 22.19
C ILE A 219 35.36 12.83 23.53
N PRO A 220 35.11 11.74 24.28
CA PRO A 220 35.79 11.52 25.55
C PRO A 220 37.30 11.22 25.40
N LEU A 221 37.71 10.62 24.27
CA LEU A 221 39.12 10.40 23.96
C LEU A 221 39.84 11.75 23.79
N SER A 222 39.28 12.70 23.07
CA SER A 222 39.82 14.04 22.87
C SER A 222 39.96 14.79 24.21
N ILE A 223 38.93 14.68 25.08
CA ILE A 223 38.97 15.29 26.41
C ILE A 223 40.11 14.70 27.24
N ASN A 224 40.31 13.38 27.23
CA ASN A 224 41.38 12.72 27.95
C ASN A 224 42.75 13.14 27.43
N ILE A 225 42.97 13.20 26.12
CA ILE A 225 44.21 13.65 25.50
C ILE A 225 44.54 15.09 25.91
N VAL A 226 43.54 15.99 25.86
CA VAL A 226 43.74 17.39 26.29
C VAL A 226 44.10 17.47 27.77
N LYS A 227 43.42 16.68 28.60
CA LYS A 227 43.70 16.62 30.05
C LYS A 227 45.10 16.10 30.36
N GLU A 228 45.55 15.01 29.73
CA GLU A 228 46.89 14.44 29.86
C GLU A 228 47.95 15.44 29.41
N LYS A 229 47.71 16.13 28.28
CA LYS A 229 48.62 17.18 27.81
C LYS A 229 48.69 18.36 28.75
N SER A 230 47.58 18.80 29.37
CA SER A 230 47.55 19.90 30.33
C SER A 230 48.23 19.54 31.67
N GLN A 231 48.26 18.25 32.03
CA GLN A 231 48.88 17.73 33.25
C GLN A 231 50.37 17.41 33.04
N GLY A 232 50.91 17.57 31.83
CA GLY A 232 52.32 17.28 31.53
C GLY A 232 52.68 15.77 31.56
N THR A 233 51.68 14.89 31.54
CA THR A 233 51.87 13.42 31.54
C THR A 233 51.93 12.83 30.14
N PHE A 234 51.81 13.68 29.12
CA PHE A 234 51.91 13.25 27.72
C PHE A 234 53.40 13.22 27.32
N VAL A 235 53.94 12.02 27.17
CA VAL A 235 55.29 11.77 26.68
C VAL A 235 55.21 11.44 25.18
#